data_cc16b7394bcdc806604a4376c7599fed
#
_entry.id   cc16b7394bcdc806604a4376c7599fed
#
_cell.length_a   1.000
_cell.length_b   1.000
_cell.length_c   1.000
_cell.angle_alpha   90.00
_cell.angle_beta   90.00
_cell.angle_gamma   90.00
#
_symmetry.space_group_name_H-M   'P 1'
#
loop_
_entity.id
_entity.type
_entity.pdbx_description
1 polymer ?
#
loop_
_entity_poly.entity_id
_entity_poly.type
_entity_poly.pdbx_seq_one_letter_code
_entity_poly.pdbx_strand_id
1 'polypeptide(L)'
;MTDATTPAAPGQLAAAPTHRYRVSGMDCAKDAAQIERAAQGAGVAADAVKVSAATHVMTLRAPEADLPRIEEAVATTGYGFERVAEGDDPAGGSAAHQDPGYRRALWIVVALNVGYGVVEMIGGFVAGSQALKADALDFIGDGLITFLGILAIGWSLAWRARSAMIQGVFLALLGLGVLVSTAWRFFEGEAPDAGLMGLFGVIALAVNVLAVLPLMPYRKGDANVRAVWLFSRNDAIGNAAVVAAAGLVAWLGSAWPDLVVAFAIAGLFLHSAWSIVRDARADLRET
;
A
#
# COMPACT_ATOMS: atom_id res chain seq x y z
N MET A 1 4.15 40.91 18.31
CA MET A 1 5.05 40.02 19.08
C MET A 1 4.77 38.65 18.60
N THR A 2 5.55 38.19 17.65
CA THR A 2 5.45 36.86 17.03
C THR A 2 6.29 35.89 17.85
N ASP A 3 5.62 35.00 18.57
CA ASP A 3 6.27 33.92 19.32
C ASP A 3 6.75 32.86 18.33
N ALA A 4 8.04 32.89 18.02
CA ALA A 4 8.68 31.90 17.18
C ALA A 4 8.92 30.66 18.04
N THR A 5 8.10 29.63 17.85
CA THR A 5 8.27 28.32 18.49
C THR A 5 9.61 27.74 18.04
N THR A 6 10.60 27.78 18.89
CA THR A 6 11.92 27.18 18.69
C THR A 6 11.77 25.65 18.56
N PRO A 7 12.31 25.01 17.54
CA PRO A 7 12.28 23.56 17.44
C PRO A 7 13.04 22.95 18.63
N ALA A 8 12.47 21.92 19.25
CA ALA A 8 13.04 21.22 20.40
C ALA A 8 14.43 20.68 20.08
N ALA A 9 15.38 20.87 21.01
CA ALA A 9 16.76 20.40 20.85
C ALA A 9 16.81 18.86 20.76
N PRO A 10 17.77 18.27 20.01
CA PRO A 10 17.83 16.81 19.77
C PRO A 10 17.91 15.94 21.03
N GLY A 11 18.34 16.48 22.16
CA GLY A 11 18.38 15.76 23.45
C GLY A 11 17.04 15.66 24.18
N GLN A 12 16.05 16.50 23.85
CA GLN A 12 14.71 16.45 24.47
C GLN A 12 13.80 15.40 23.82
N LEU A 13 14.06 15.02 22.58
CA LEU A 13 13.29 14.00 21.87
C LEU A 13 13.57 12.57 22.36
N ALA A 14 14.75 12.30 22.92
CA ALA A 14 15.11 11.00 23.49
C ALA A 14 14.36 10.68 24.81
N ALA A 15 13.80 11.71 25.48
CA ALA A 15 13.05 11.60 26.74
C ALA A 15 11.53 11.78 26.54
N ALA A 16 11.06 12.02 25.31
CA ALA A 16 9.64 12.21 25.03
C ALA A 16 8.87 10.87 25.12
N PRO A 17 7.65 10.87 25.69
CA PRO A 17 6.84 9.68 25.78
C PRO A 17 6.50 9.12 24.38
N THR A 18 6.38 7.80 24.32
CA THR A 18 6.01 7.09 23.09
C THR A 18 4.51 6.85 23.08
N HIS A 19 3.86 7.34 22.04
CA HIS A 19 2.44 7.15 21.82
C HIS A 19 2.23 6.18 20.65
N ARG A 20 1.25 5.29 20.79
CA ARG A 20 0.88 4.34 19.74
C ARG A 20 -0.50 4.64 19.23
N TYR A 21 -0.66 4.61 17.91
CA TYR A 21 -1.94 4.81 17.24
C TYR A 21 -2.19 3.64 16.30
N ARG A 22 -3.42 3.18 16.30
CA ARG A 22 -3.92 2.26 15.30
C ARG A 22 -4.32 3.06 14.07
N VAL A 23 -3.82 2.66 12.91
CA VAL A 23 -4.12 3.31 11.63
C VAL A 23 -5.07 2.41 10.83
N SER A 24 -6.15 2.99 10.31
CA SER A 24 -7.11 2.28 9.46
C SER A 24 -7.20 2.91 8.07
N GLY A 25 -7.43 2.07 7.06
CA GLY A 25 -7.51 2.50 5.66
C GLY A 25 -6.16 2.67 4.97
N MET A 26 -5.07 2.19 5.58
CA MET A 26 -3.73 2.15 5.01
C MET A 26 -3.49 0.75 4.43
N ASP A 27 -3.11 0.66 3.17
CA ASP A 27 -2.97 -0.62 2.47
C ASP A 27 -1.55 -0.86 1.96
N CYS A 28 -0.71 0.18 1.89
CA CYS A 28 0.64 0.03 1.35
C CYS A 28 1.67 0.96 2.01
N ALA A 29 2.96 0.73 1.69
CA ALA A 29 4.08 1.53 2.18
C ALA A 29 4.02 3.01 1.74
N LYS A 30 3.35 3.32 0.62
CA LYS A 30 3.16 4.71 0.14
C LYS A 30 2.23 5.48 1.08
N ASP A 31 1.21 4.80 1.61
CA ASP A 31 0.27 5.37 2.59
C ASP A 31 0.98 5.65 3.90
N ALA A 32 1.77 4.67 4.39
CA ALA A 32 2.59 4.84 5.58
C ALA A 32 3.52 6.06 5.45
N ALA A 33 4.22 6.19 4.33
CA ALA A 33 5.09 7.34 4.06
C ALA A 33 4.32 8.66 3.93
N GLN A 34 3.06 8.64 3.53
CA GLN A 34 2.23 9.84 3.50
C GLN A 34 1.86 10.32 4.91
N ILE A 35 1.51 9.40 5.80
CA ILE A 35 1.21 9.70 7.21
C ILE A 35 2.46 10.21 7.92
N GLU A 36 3.62 9.57 7.72
CA GLU A 36 4.90 10.03 8.28
C GLU A 36 5.24 11.45 7.83
N ARG A 37 5.08 11.76 6.54
CA ARG A 37 5.30 13.11 6.01
C ARG A 37 4.35 14.16 6.61
N ALA A 38 3.11 13.80 6.88
CA ALA A 38 2.16 14.70 7.52
C ALA A 38 2.58 15.02 8.96
N ALA A 39 3.00 14.02 9.74
CA ALA A 39 3.53 14.20 11.08
C ALA A 39 4.82 15.05 11.08
N GLN A 40 5.73 14.79 10.14
CA GLN A 40 6.95 15.57 9.95
C GLN A 40 6.65 17.04 9.58
N GLY A 41 5.65 17.26 8.72
CA GLY A 41 5.15 18.60 8.39
C GLY A 41 4.61 19.36 9.61
N ALA A 42 4.13 18.65 10.63
CA ALA A 42 3.74 19.21 11.92
C ALA A 42 4.93 19.37 12.90
N GLY A 43 6.18 19.24 12.45
CA GLY A 43 7.37 19.49 13.24
C GLY A 43 7.93 18.26 13.99
N VAL A 44 7.45 17.05 13.68
CA VAL A 44 7.99 15.80 14.23
C VAL A 44 9.29 15.45 13.51
N ALA A 45 10.34 15.06 14.24
CA ALA A 45 11.57 14.58 13.63
C ALA A 45 11.34 13.22 12.92
N ALA A 46 12.06 12.99 11.82
CA ALA A 46 11.85 11.79 11.00
C ALA A 46 12.08 10.47 11.75
N ASP A 47 12.96 10.46 12.75
CA ASP A 47 13.24 9.32 13.61
C ASP A 47 12.26 9.18 14.78
N ALA A 48 11.41 10.18 15.01
CA ALA A 48 10.42 10.21 16.09
C ALA A 48 9.03 9.74 15.66
N VAL A 49 8.78 9.54 14.36
CA VAL A 49 7.56 8.96 13.84
C VAL A 49 7.87 7.77 12.94
N LYS A 50 7.16 6.68 13.17
CA LYS A 50 7.24 5.47 12.34
C LYS A 50 5.83 4.94 12.12
N VAL A 51 5.50 4.64 10.87
CA VAL A 51 4.23 4.02 10.47
C VAL A 51 4.51 2.70 9.80
N SER A 52 3.96 1.62 10.35
CA SER A 52 4.12 0.28 9.80
C SER A 52 2.91 -0.07 8.94
N ALA A 53 3.13 -0.23 7.64
CA ALA A 53 2.12 -0.78 6.72
C ALA A 53 1.81 -2.25 7.02
N ALA A 54 2.76 -2.97 7.64
CA ALA A 54 2.63 -4.39 7.97
C ALA A 54 1.67 -4.64 9.15
N THR A 55 1.71 -3.77 10.16
CA THR A 55 0.93 -3.94 11.40
C THR A 55 -0.18 -2.92 11.57
N HIS A 56 -0.23 -1.91 10.70
CA HIS A 56 -1.16 -0.78 10.77
C HIS A 56 -1.04 0.03 12.07
N VAL A 57 0.18 0.16 12.57
CA VAL A 57 0.50 0.92 13.78
C VAL A 57 1.39 2.10 13.45
N MET A 58 1.04 3.29 13.96
CA MET A 58 1.91 4.44 14.02
C MET A 58 2.50 4.56 15.43
N THR A 59 3.81 4.63 15.52
CA THR A 59 4.55 4.92 16.75
C THR A 59 5.09 6.34 16.67
N LEU A 60 4.75 7.16 17.65
CA LEU A 60 5.10 8.59 17.72
C LEU A 60 5.78 8.90 19.06
N ARG A 61 6.98 9.49 19.00
CA ARG A 61 7.65 10.05 20.16
C ARG A 61 7.50 11.56 20.16
N ALA A 62 6.65 12.07 21.02
CA ALA A 62 6.35 13.49 21.11
C ALA A 62 5.87 13.88 22.52
N PRO A 63 6.09 15.13 22.96
CA PRO A 63 5.44 15.66 24.16
C PRO A 63 3.91 15.66 24.02
N GLU A 64 3.18 15.39 25.10
CA GLU A 64 1.72 15.38 25.12
C GLU A 64 1.11 16.70 24.59
N ALA A 65 1.77 17.83 24.86
CA ALA A 65 1.31 19.16 24.40
C ALA A 65 1.32 19.32 22.88
N ASP A 66 2.14 18.56 22.15
CA ASP A 66 2.24 18.63 20.69
C ASP A 66 1.26 17.70 19.97
N LEU A 67 0.68 16.72 20.69
CA LEU A 67 -0.19 15.70 20.08
C LEU A 67 -1.37 16.29 19.33
N PRO A 68 -2.14 17.27 19.84
CA PRO A 68 -3.31 17.78 19.11
C PRO A 68 -2.94 18.34 17.73
N ARG A 69 -1.81 19.03 17.61
CA ARG A 69 -1.32 19.59 16.34
C ARG A 69 -0.89 18.49 15.38
N ILE A 70 -0.22 17.44 15.89
CA ILE A 70 0.25 16.32 15.08
C ILE A 70 -0.93 15.48 14.63
N GLU A 71 -1.88 15.19 15.52
CA GLU A 71 -3.11 14.46 15.22
C GLU A 71 -3.95 15.18 14.16
N GLU A 72 -4.08 16.52 14.25
CA GLU A 72 -4.76 17.32 13.24
C GLU A 72 -4.07 17.20 11.87
N ALA A 73 -2.74 17.31 11.83
CA ALA A 73 -1.98 17.17 10.59
C ALA A 73 -2.11 15.76 9.98
N VAL A 74 -2.06 14.71 10.79
CA VAL A 74 -2.29 13.33 10.35
C VAL A 74 -3.73 13.14 9.88
N ALA A 75 -4.72 13.72 10.56
CA ALA A 75 -6.13 13.65 10.15
C ALA A 75 -6.38 14.22 8.74
N THR A 76 -5.59 15.21 8.30
CA THR A 76 -5.71 15.75 6.93
C THR A 76 -5.32 14.75 5.84
N THR A 77 -4.64 13.66 6.19
CA THR A 77 -4.27 12.60 5.22
C THR A 77 -5.46 11.74 4.83
N GLY A 78 -6.54 11.74 5.64
CA GLY A 78 -7.77 10.98 5.40
C GLY A 78 -7.74 9.53 5.90
N TYR A 79 -6.63 9.07 6.47
CA TYR A 79 -6.58 7.78 7.16
C TYR A 79 -7.22 7.90 8.54
N GLY A 80 -7.93 6.85 8.96
CA GLY A 80 -8.44 6.77 10.33
C GLY A 80 -7.27 6.46 11.28
N PHE A 81 -7.18 7.17 12.40
CA PHE A 81 -6.23 6.82 13.45
C PHE A 81 -6.88 6.96 14.82
N GLU A 82 -6.52 6.06 15.69
CA GLU A 82 -7.05 5.96 17.05
C GLU A 82 -5.89 5.75 18.03
N ARG A 83 -5.77 6.61 19.04
CA ARG A 83 -4.74 6.49 20.07
C ARG A 83 -5.02 5.24 20.90
N VAL A 84 -3.99 4.42 21.08
CA VAL A 84 -4.07 3.20 21.89
C VAL A 84 -3.74 3.55 23.34
N ALA A 85 -4.56 3.13 24.28
CA ALA A 85 -4.31 3.34 25.70
C ALA A 85 -3.05 2.59 26.16
N GLU A 86 -2.38 3.13 27.19
CA GLU A 86 -1.20 2.50 27.76
C GLU A 86 -1.57 1.13 28.36
N GLY A 87 -0.94 0.06 27.84
CA GLY A 87 -1.25 -1.33 28.23
C GLY A 87 -2.16 -2.08 27.27
N ASP A 88 -2.83 -1.41 26.33
CA ASP A 88 -3.64 -2.06 25.31
C ASP A 88 -2.76 -2.53 24.13
N ASP A 89 -3.17 -3.64 23.51
CA ASP A 89 -2.52 -4.11 22.27
C ASP A 89 -2.86 -3.15 21.10
N PRO A 90 -1.89 -2.43 20.54
CA PRO A 90 -2.12 -1.56 19.40
C PRO A 90 -2.64 -2.30 18.16
N ALA A 91 -2.48 -3.63 18.15
CA ALA A 91 -2.98 -4.50 17.12
C ALA A 91 -4.46 -4.91 17.29
N GLY A 92 -5.10 -4.60 18.43
CA GLY A 92 -6.52 -4.84 18.67
C GLY A 92 -7.40 -4.19 17.59
N GLY A 93 -8.47 -4.88 17.13
CA GLY A 93 -9.33 -4.39 16.04
C GLY A 93 -9.97 -3.02 16.36
N SER A 94 -9.92 -2.07 15.43
CA SER A 94 -10.67 -0.81 15.57
C SER A 94 -12.18 -1.08 15.56
N ALA A 95 -12.98 -0.18 16.12
CA ALA A 95 -14.45 -0.27 16.10
C ALA A 95 -15.01 -0.42 14.68
N ALA A 96 -14.34 0.17 13.67
CA ALA A 96 -14.69 0.01 12.26
C ALA A 96 -14.57 -1.45 11.77
N HIS A 97 -13.60 -2.22 12.26
CA HIS A 97 -13.43 -3.64 11.90
C HIS A 97 -14.49 -4.55 12.53
N GLN A 98 -15.26 -4.07 13.52
CA GLN A 98 -16.37 -4.78 14.13
C GLN A 98 -17.68 -4.59 13.35
N ASP A 99 -17.75 -3.61 12.43
CA ASP A 99 -18.91 -3.41 11.56
C ASP A 99 -18.99 -4.53 10.51
N PRO A 100 -20.08 -5.35 10.53
CA PRO A 100 -20.25 -6.43 9.54
C PRO A 100 -20.28 -5.94 8.08
N GLY A 101 -20.80 -4.72 7.86
CA GLY A 101 -20.83 -4.10 6.54
C GLY A 101 -19.43 -3.76 6.02
N TYR A 102 -18.59 -3.18 6.88
CA TYR A 102 -17.19 -2.90 6.55
C TYR A 102 -16.40 -4.17 6.24
N ARG A 103 -16.56 -5.21 7.06
CA ARG A 103 -15.93 -6.52 6.80
C ARG A 103 -16.36 -7.11 5.46
N ARG A 104 -17.65 -7.00 5.11
CA ARG A 104 -18.16 -7.44 3.80
C ARG A 104 -17.52 -6.64 2.66
N ALA A 105 -17.38 -5.33 2.82
CA ALA A 105 -16.70 -4.48 1.84
C ALA A 105 -15.25 -4.91 1.63
N LEU A 106 -14.49 -5.18 2.70
CA LEU A 106 -13.12 -5.68 2.60
C LEU A 106 -13.05 -7.04 1.87
N TRP A 107 -13.97 -7.98 2.13
CA TRP A 107 -14.01 -9.25 1.42
C TRP A 107 -14.30 -9.08 -0.08
N ILE A 108 -15.13 -8.09 -0.46
CA ILE A 108 -15.37 -7.75 -1.88
C ILE A 108 -14.07 -7.24 -2.50
N VAL A 109 -13.33 -6.37 -1.81
CA VAL A 109 -12.03 -5.87 -2.29
C VAL A 109 -11.05 -7.02 -2.48
N VAL A 110 -10.93 -7.94 -1.51
CA VAL A 110 -10.07 -9.13 -1.63
C VAL A 110 -10.46 -9.96 -2.85
N ALA A 111 -11.76 -10.24 -3.02
CA ALA A 111 -12.25 -11.06 -4.13
C ALA A 111 -11.99 -10.40 -5.50
N LEU A 112 -12.16 -9.08 -5.61
CA LEU A 112 -11.89 -8.34 -6.83
C LEU A 112 -10.39 -8.32 -7.14
N ASN A 113 -9.55 -7.96 -6.18
CA ASN A 113 -8.11 -7.84 -6.40
C ASN A 113 -7.47 -9.22 -6.65
N VAL A 114 -7.62 -10.19 -5.75
CA VAL A 114 -7.01 -11.52 -5.94
C VAL A 114 -7.63 -12.22 -7.16
N GLY A 115 -8.95 -12.16 -7.31
CA GLY A 115 -9.65 -12.81 -8.43
C GLY A 115 -9.22 -12.24 -9.77
N TYR A 116 -9.19 -10.92 -9.90
CA TYR A 116 -8.74 -10.29 -11.14
C TYR A 116 -7.24 -10.48 -11.35
N GLY A 117 -6.41 -10.31 -10.32
CA GLY A 117 -4.96 -10.54 -10.43
C GLY A 117 -4.61 -11.94 -10.96
N VAL A 118 -5.34 -12.99 -10.55
CA VAL A 118 -5.18 -14.34 -11.11
C VAL A 118 -5.58 -14.39 -12.59
N VAL A 119 -6.72 -13.79 -12.95
CA VAL A 119 -7.19 -13.73 -14.35
C VAL A 119 -6.21 -12.97 -15.23
N GLU A 120 -5.71 -11.83 -14.75
CA GLU A 120 -4.74 -11.00 -15.46
C GLU A 120 -3.37 -11.67 -15.58
N MET A 121 -2.93 -12.40 -14.55
CA MET A 121 -1.72 -13.20 -14.63
C MET A 121 -1.80 -14.23 -15.76
N ILE A 122 -2.92 -14.94 -15.87
CA ILE A 122 -3.18 -15.86 -16.99
C ILE A 122 -3.18 -15.09 -18.31
N GLY A 123 -3.86 -13.94 -18.39
CA GLY A 123 -3.86 -13.05 -19.55
C GLY A 123 -2.46 -12.61 -19.97
N GLY A 124 -1.60 -12.28 -19.00
CA GLY A 124 -0.21 -11.92 -19.22
C GLY A 124 0.62 -13.05 -19.82
N PHE A 125 0.39 -14.28 -19.41
CA PHE A 125 1.03 -15.45 -20.02
C PHE A 125 0.50 -15.69 -21.45
N VAL A 126 -0.81 -15.61 -21.68
CA VAL A 126 -1.43 -15.81 -22.99
C VAL A 126 -1.03 -14.72 -23.98
N ALA A 127 -1.04 -13.46 -23.56
CA ALA A 127 -0.64 -12.32 -24.39
C ALA A 127 0.89 -12.23 -24.57
N GLY A 128 1.68 -12.95 -23.78
CA GLY A 128 3.14 -12.80 -23.74
C GLY A 128 3.59 -11.46 -23.14
N SER A 129 2.72 -10.74 -22.42
CA SER A 129 2.99 -9.41 -21.85
C SER A 129 3.62 -9.50 -20.46
N GLN A 130 4.76 -8.87 -20.27
CA GLN A 130 5.41 -8.76 -18.96
C GLN A 130 4.78 -7.66 -18.10
N ALA A 131 4.26 -6.59 -18.74
CA ALA A 131 3.56 -5.52 -18.03
C ALA A 131 2.27 -6.04 -17.37
N LEU A 132 1.46 -6.86 -18.06
CA LEU A 132 0.29 -7.51 -17.46
C LEU A 132 0.67 -8.43 -16.28
N LYS A 133 1.78 -9.18 -16.38
CA LYS A 133 2.23 -10.02 -15.27
C LYS A 133 2.67 -9.19 -14.06
N ALA A 134 3.32 -8.06 -14.31
CA ALA A 134 3.74 -7.15 -13.24
C ALA A 134 2.53 -6.47 -12.58
N ASP A 135 1.54 -6.04 -13.36
CA ASP A 135 0.29 -5.43 -12.89
C ASP A 135 -0.55 -6.44 -12.08
N ALA A 136 -0.66 -7.68 -12.57
CA ALA A 136 -1.32 -8.77 -11.85
C ALA A 136 -0.73 -9.03 -10.46
N LEU A 137 0.58 -8.85 -10.27
CA LEU A 137 1.21 -8.97 -8.95
C LEU A 137 0.80 -7.84 -8.01
N ASP A 138 0.59 -6.62 -8.52
CA ASP A 138 0.10 -5.50 -7.71
C ASP A 138 -1.31 -5.81 -7.18
N PHE A 139 -2.21 -6.27 -8.05
CA PHE A 139 -3.55 -6.75 -7.65
C PHE A 139 -3.50 -7.87 -6.59
N ILE A 140 -2.67 -8.88 -6.80
CA ILE A 140 -2.52 -9.99 -5.85
C ILE A 140 -1.95 -9.48 -4.53
N GLY A 141 -0.98 -8.57 -4.58
CA GLY A 141 -0.36 -7.95 -3.41
C GLY A 141 -1.37 -7.20 -2.54
N ASP A 142 -2.16 -6.32 -3.14
CA ASP A 142 -3.19 -5.53 -2.48
C ASP A 142 -4.29 -6.41 -1.87
N GLY A 143 -4.72 -7.42 -2.64
CA GLY A 143 -5.70 -8.37 -2.15
C GLY A 143 -5.19 -9.19 -0.96
N LEU A 144 -3.91 -9.63 -0.97
CA LEU A 144 -3.31 -10.37 0.14
C LEU A 144 -3.09 -9.49 1.37
N ILE A 145 -2.70 -8.23 1.21
CA ILE A 145 -2.57 -7.27 2.32
C ILE A 145 -3.94 -7.09 2.99
N THR A 146 -4.98 -6.82 2.21
CA THR A 146 -6.34 -6.67 2.70
C THR A 146 -6.85 -7.96 3.38
N PHE A 147 -6.60 -9.12 2.79
CA PHE A 147 -6.96 -10.42 3.34
C PHE A 147 -6.31 -10.69 4.70
N LEU A 148 -5.00 -10.46 4.81
CA LEU A 148 -4.30 -10.60 6.09
C LEU A 148 -4.76 -9.56 7.11
N GLY A 149 -5.08 -8.35 6.68
CA GLY A 149 -5.71 -7.34 7.54
C GLY A 149 -7.01 -7.82 8.18
N ILE A 150 -7.85 -8.52 7.42
CA ILE A 150 -9.10 -9.11 7.94
C ILE A 150 -8.81 -10.27 8.92
N LEU A 151 -7.89 -11.17 8.57
CA LEU A 151 -7.58 -12.34 9.41
C LEU A 151 -6.85 -11.93 10.69
N ALA A 152 -6.02 -10.92 10.62
CA ALA A 152 -5.18 -10.47 11.73
C ALA A 152 -5.95 -9.65 12.78
N ILE A 153 -7.27 -9.45 12.62
CA ILE A 153 -8.11 -8.82 13.64
C ILE A 153 -8.05 -9.68 14.91
N GLY A 154 -7.56 -9.07 16.01
CA GLY A 154 -7.38 -9.75 17.28
C GLY A 154 -6.09 -10.55 17.44
N TRP A 155 -5.20 -10.57 16.43
CA TRP A 155 -3.87 -11.15 16.58
C TRP A 155 -2.94 -10.19 17.33
N SER A 156 -2.00 -10.74 18.11
CA SER A 156 -0.95 -9.93 18.74
C SER A 156 -0.06 -9.29 17.69
N LEU A 157 0.59 -8.18 18.04
CA LEU A 157 1.52 -7.45 17.17
C LEU A 157 2.59 -8.39 16.57
N ALA A 158 3.15 -9.29 17.39
CA ALA A 158 4.15 -10.25 16.93
C ALA A 158 3.63 -11.20 15.85
N TRP A 159 2.39 -11.71 15.97
CA TRP A 159 1.81 -12.57 14.93
C TRP A 159 1.49 -11.80 13.66
N ARG A 160 1.01 -10.57 13.76
CA ARG A 160 0.78 -9.69 12.61
C ARG A 160 2.08 -9.40 11.87
N ALA A 161 3.14 -9.03 12.60
CA ALA A 161 4.45 -8.77 12.01
C ALA A 161 5.06 -10.02 11.35
N ARG A 162 4.91 -11.21 11.94
CA ARG A 162 5.37 -12.48 11.32
C ARG A 162 4.62 -12.78 10.03
N SER A 163 3.31 -12.62 10.04
CA SER A 163 2.47 -12.86 8.85
C SER A 163 2.81 -11.88 7.73
N ALA A 164 2.97 -10.60 8.05
CA ALA A 164 3.38 -9.58 7.09
C ALA A 164 4.80 -9.86 6.53
N MET A 165 5.73 -10.35 7.36
CA MET A 165 7.06 -10.73 6.89
C MET A 165 7.02 -11.89 5.91
N ILE A 166 6.24 -12.95 6.20
CA ILE A 166 6.07 -14.09 5.30
C ILE A 166 5.46 -13.63 3.98
N GLN A 167 4.41 -12.81 4.04
CA GLN A 167 3.77 -12.24 2.85
C GLN A 167 4.74 -11.39 2.04
N GLY A 168 5.45 -10.45 2.67
CA GLY A 168 6.41 -9.57 1.99
C GLY A 168 7.52 -10.35 1.29
N VAL A 169 8.05 -11.40 1.92
CA VAL A 169 9.04 -12.30 1.29
C VAL A 169 8.43 -13.05 0.10
N PHE A 170 7.21 -13.58 0.24
CA PHE A 170 6.52 -14.26 -0.86
C PHE A 170 6.30 -13.33 -2.06
N LEU A 171 5.80 -12.13 -1.81
CA LEU A 171 5.59 -11.11 -2.85
C LEU A 171 6.92 -10.69 -3.50
N ALA A 172 7.99 -10.52 -2.71
CA ALA A 172 9.32 -10.20 -3.25
C ALA A 172 9.85 -11.30 -4.19
N LEU A 173 9.64 -12.56 -3.86
CA LEU A 173 10.03 -13.69 -4.72
C LEU A 173 9.23 -13.70 -6.03
N LEU A 174 7.94 -13.45 -5.99
CA LEU A 174 7.11 -13.34 -7.19
C LEU A 174 7.53 -12.16 -8.06
N GLY A 175 7.73 -10.98 -7.47
CA GLY A 175 8.20 -9.78 -8.18
C GLY A 175 9.57 -9.98 -8.83
N LEU A 176 10.48 -10.64 -8.12
CA LEU A 176 11.79 -11.02 -8.68
C LEU A 176 11.63 -11.98 -9.86
N GLY A 177 10.72 -12.94 -9.77
CA GLY A 177 10.39 -13.86 -10.87
C GLY A 177 9.92 -13.10 -12.13
N VAL A 178 9.05 -12.10 -11.97
CA VAL A 178 8.62 -11.25 -13.09
C VAL A 178 9.76 -10.43 -13.64
N LEU A 179 10.63 -9.83 -12.80
CA LEU A 179 11.80 -9.10 -13.27
C LEU A 179 12.78 -9.98 -14.08
N VAL A 180 13.05 -11.19 -13.58
CA VAL A 180 13.91 -12.14 -14.30
C VAL A 180 13.27 -12.56 -15.63
N SER A 181 11.96 -12.84 -15.63
CA SER A 181 11.21 -13.16 -16.84
C SER A 181 11.23 -11.99 -17.85
N THR A 182 11.09 -10.76 -17.36
CA THR A 182 11.14 -9.54 -18.20
C THR A 182 12.55 -9.34 -18.79
N ALA A 183 13.60 -9.55 -17.99
CA ALA A 183 14.98 -9.50 -18.47
C ALA A 183 15.27 -10.59 -19.52
N TRP A 184 14.74 -11.79 -19.33
CA TRP A 184 14.87 -12.87 -20.31
C TRP A 184 14.17 -12.54 -21.63
N ARG A 185 12.95 -12.02 -21.54
CA ARG A 185 12.12 -11.64 -22.69
C ARG A 185 12.77 -10.54 -23.55
N PHE A 186 13.60 -9.70 -22.93
CA PHE A 186 14.40 -8.71 -23.64
C PHE A 186 15.28 -9.33 -24.72
N PHE A 187 15.84 -10.53 -24.47
CA PHE A 187 16.71 -11.22 -25.44
C PHE A 187 15.92 -12.01 -26.50
N GLU A 188 14.68 -12.39 -26.23
CA GLU A 188 13.83 -13.09 -27.19
C GLU A 188 13.27 -12.15 -28.26
N GLY A 189 13.01 -10.88 -27.92
CA GLY A 189 12.58 -9.84 -28.85
C GLY A 189 11.15 -9.97 -29.39
N GLU A 190 10.38 -10.97 -28.93
CA GLU A 190 9.01 -11.19 -29.37
C GLU A 190 8.05 -10.15 -28.78
N ALA A 191 7.26 -9.48 -29.63
CA ALA A 191 6.25 -8.55 -29.20
C ALA A 191 5.03 -9.29 -28.60
N PRO A 192 4.43 -8.79 -27.50
CA PRO A 192 3.21 -9.37 -26.96
C PRO A 192 1.99 -9.07 -27.86
N ASP A 193 0.90 -9.80 -27.65
CA ASP A 193 -0.40 -9.48 -28.26
C ASP A 193 -0.95 -8.17 -27.71
N ALA A 194 -0.84 -7.11 -28.51
CA ALA A 194 -1.27 -5.77 -28.11
C ALA A 194 -2.79 -5.68 -27.85
N GLY A 195 -3.60 -6.47 -28.56
CA GLY A 195 -5.06 -6.49 -28.40
C GLY A 195 -5.46 -7.05 -27.04
N LEU A 196 -4.90 -8.21 -26.69
CA LEU A 196 -5.13 -8.81 -25.37
C LEU A 196 -4.56 -7.94 -24.26
N MET A 197 -3.34 -7.39 -24.43
CA MET A 197 -2.73 -6.49 -23.46
C MET A 197 -3.60 -5.26 -23.18
N GLY A 198 -4.13 -4.62 -24.23
CA GLY A 198 -5.04 -3.48 -24.09
C GLY A 198 -6.36 -3.84 -23.43
N LEU A 199 -6.94 -4.99 -23.80
CA LEU A 199 -8.19 -5.48 -23.20
C LEU A 199 -8.06 -5.71 -21.70
N PHE A 200 -7.04 -6.44 -21.28
CA PHE A 200 -6.80 -6.70 -19.84
C PHE A 200 -6.48 -5.40 -19.08
N GLY A 201 -5.67 -4.51 -19.62
CA GLY A 201 -5.37 -3.23 -18.97
C GLY A 201 -6.61 -2.33 -18.78
N VAL A 202 -7.56 -2.32 -19.74
CA VAL A 202 -8.83 -1.59 -19.57
C VAL A 202 -9.71 -2.25 -18.50
N ILE A 203 -9.77 -3.59 -18.46
CA ILE A 203 -10.51 -4.31 -17.42
C ILE A 203 -9.86 -4.05 -16.05
N ALA A 204 -8.52 -4.05 -15.95
CA ALA A 204 -7.78 -3.70 -14.74
C ALA A 204 -8.21 -2.35 -14.18
N LEU A 205 -8.23 -1.32 -15.02
CA LEU A 205 -8.68 0.01 -14.64
C LEU A 205 -10.12 0.01 -14.10
N ALA A 206 -11.03 -0.73 -14.77
CA ALA A 206 -12.40 -0.86 -14.30
C ALA A 206 -12.50 -1.58 -12.95
N VAL A 207 -11.74 -2.65 -12.76
CA VAL A 207 -11.70 -3.41 -11.49
C VAL A 207 -11.18 -2.56 -10.34
N ASN A 208 -10.13 -1.76 -10.56
CA ASN A 208 -9.61 -0.84 -9.54
C ASN A 208 -10.66 0.20 -9.10
N VAL A 209 -11.41 0.77 -10.06
CA VAL A 209 -12.51 1.66 -9.72
C VAL A 209 -13.61 0.92 -8.93
N LEU A 210 -13.97 -0.29 -9.35
CA LEU A 210 -15.00 -1.10 -8.69
C LEU A 210 -14.58 -1.53 -7.27
N ALA A 211 -13.30 -1.79 -7.02
CA ALA A 211 -12.78 -2.20 -5.72
C ALA A 211 -12.89 -1.09 -4.66
N VAL A 212 -12.86 0.18 -5.09
CA VAL A 212 -12.99 1.33 -4.18
C VAL A 212 -14.44 1.57 -3.73
N LEU A 213 -15.43 1.30 -4.59
CA LEU A 213 -16.83 1.65 -4.32
C LEU A 213 -17.40 1.06 -3.02
N PRO A 214 -17.15 -0.21 -2.64
CA PRO A 214 -17.66 -0.78 -1.40
C PRO A 214 -17.11 -0.11 -0.13
N LEU A 215 -15.94 0.52 -0.21
CA LEU A 215 -15.28 1.18 0.92
C LEU A 215 -15.73 2.62 1.12
N MET A 216 -16.30 3.28 0.09
CA MET A 216 -16.71 4.68 0.16
C MET A 216 -17.65 5.02 1.33
N PRO A 217 -18.69 4.21 1.68
CA PRO A 217 -19.60 4.53 2.78
C PRO A 217 -18.92 4.55 4.16
N TYR A 218 -17.79 3.84 4.31
CA TYR A 218 -17.09 3.68 5.59
C TYR A 218 -16.00 4.72 5.82
N ARG A 219 -15.75 5.58 4.84
CA ARG A 219 -14.79 6.68 4.90
C ARG A 219 -15.54 7.99 5.17
N LYS A 220 -15.56 8.48 6.42
CA LYS A 220 -16.30 9.68 6.81
C LYS A 220 -15.46 10.97 6.60
N GLY A 221 -16.02 11.96 5.87
CA GLY A 221 -15.49 13.33 5.70
C GLY A 221 -14.79 13.60 4.36
N ASP A 222 -14.58 14.89 4.02
CA ASP A 222 -13.97 15.33 2.75
C ASP A 222 -12.54 14.80 2.53
N ALA A 223 -11.79 14.56 3.61
CA ALA A 223 -10.48 13.95 3.59
C ALA A 223 -10.51 12.51 3.04
N ASN A 224 -11.62 11.79 3.23
CA ASN A 224 -11.80 10.41 2.76
C ASN A 224 -11.99 10.32 1.25
N VAL A 225 -12.73 11.24 0.66
CA VAL A 225 -12.88 11.31 -0.81
C VAL A 225 -11.51 11.55 -1.44
N ARG A 226 -10.69 12.39 -0.80
CA ARG A 226 -9.34 12.70 -1.26
C ARG A 226 -8.39 11.50 -1.13
N ALA A 227 -8.47 10.72 -0.04
CA ALA A 227 -7.67 9.51 0.16
C ALA A 227 -8.06 8.41 -0.82
N VAL A 228 -9.36 8.14 -1.03
CA VAL A 228 -9.86 7.22 -2.06
C VAL A 228 -9.36 7.64 -3.44
N TRP A 229 -9.38 8.94 -3.74
CA TRP A 229 -8.93 9.45 -5.03
C TRP A 229 -7.40 9.26 -5.20
N LEU A 230 -6.61 9.49 -4.15
CA LEU A 230 -5.15 9.32 -4.18
C LEU A 230 -4.74 7.85 -4.31
N PHE A 231 -5.44 6.94 -3.62
CA PHE A 231 -5.22 5.50 -3.69
C PHE A 231 -5.53 4.98 -5.09
N SER A 232 -6.75 5.17 -5.57
CA SER A 232 -7.17 4.78 -6.92
C SER A 232 -6.36 5.44 -8.04
N ARG A 233 -5.77 6.61 -7.79
CA ARG A 233 -4.97 7.30 -8.80
C ARG A 233 -3.66 6.61 -9.12
N ASN A 234 -2.96 6.04 -8.14
CA ASN A 234 -1.67 5.39 -8.39
C ASN A 234 -1.86 4.11 -9.20
N ASP A 235 -2.86 3.30 -8.85
CA ASP A 235 -3.16 2.07 -9.57
C ASP A 235 -3.75 2.37 -10.96
N ALA A 236 -4.60 3.40 -11.05
CA ALA A 236 -5.09 3.88 -12.34
C ALA A 236 -3.97 4.39 -13.26
N ILE A 237 -2.91 5.00 -12.73
CA ILE A 237 -1.74 5.41 -13.51
C ILE A 237 -0.97 4.18 -14.01
N GLY A 238 -0.80 3.14 -13.17
CA GLY A 238 -0.18 1.87 -13.56
C GLY A 238 -0.93 1.23 -14.71
N ASN A 239 -2.24 1.04 -14.55
CA ASN A 239 -3.10 0.45 -15.58
C ASN A 239 -3.17 1.30 -16.86
N ALA A 240 -3.21 2.63 -16.73
CA ALA A 240 -3.15 3.52 -17.90
C ALA A 240 -1.81 3.39 -18.63
N ALA A 241 -0.71 3.16 -17.91
CA ALA A 241 0.59 2.91 -18.52
C ALA A 241 0.61 1.57 -19.29
N VAL A 242 -0.05 0.52 -18.77
CA VAL A 242 -0.22 -0.76 -19.47
C VAL A 242 -1.02 -0.58 -20.77
N VAL A 243 -2.15 0.15 -20.71
CA VAL A 243 -2.97 0.45 -21.90
C VAL A 243 -2.19 1.28 -22.93
N ALA A 244 -1.45 2.29 -22.48
CA ALA A 244 -0.60 3.10 -23.35
C ALA A 244 0.52 2.25 -24.00
N ALA A 245 1.15 1.37 -23.23
CA ALA A 245 2.14 0.44 -23.73
C ALA A 245 1.55 -0.51 -24.79
N ALA A 246 0.32 -1.02 -24.59
CA ALA A 246 -0.38 -1.83 -25.59
C ALA A 246 -0.57 -1.09 -26.92
N GLY A 247 -0.98 0.19 -26.86
CA GLY A 247 -1.07 1.04 -28.05
C GLY A 247 0.27 1.24 -28.76
N LEU A 248 1.35 1.44 -27.99
CA LEU A 248 2.69 1.58 -28.54
C LEU A 248 3.23 0.27 -29.11
N VAL A 249 2.95 -0.89 -28.49
CA VAL A 249 3.28 -2.22 -29.03
C VAL A 249 2.58 -2.42 -30.37
N ALA A 250 1.27 -2.10 -30.46
CA ALA A 250 0.50 -2.21 -31.70
C ALA A 250 1.08 -1.31 -32.82
N TRP A 251 1.53 -0.11 -32.45
CA TRP A 251 2.06 0.85 -33.42
C TRP A 251 3.49 0.53 -33.88
N LEU A 252 4.36 0.15 -32.93
CA LEU A 252 5.78 -0.08 -33.19
C LEU A 252 6.10 -1.52 -33.61
N GLY A 253 5.22 -2.47 -33.36
CA GLY A 253 5.46 -3.92 -33.57
C GLY A 253 6.62 -4.45 -32.70
N SER A 254 6.86 -3.86 -31.54
CA SER A 254 8.04 -4.10 -30.69
C SER A 254 7.66 -4.38 -29.26
N ALA A 255 8.43 -5.25 -28.57
CA ALA A 255 8.23 -5.57 -27.16
C ALA A 255 8.65 -4.44 -26.19
N TRP A 256 9.41 -3.46 -26.64
CA TRP A 256 10.01 -2.44 -25.76
C TRP A 256 9.02 -1.70 -24.85
N PRO A 257 7.86 -1.23 -25.33
CA PRO A 257 6.92 -0.52 -24.46
C PRO A 257 6.42 -1.40 -23.30
N ASP A 258 6.13 -2.67 -23.57
CA ASP A 258 5.72 -3.66 -22.57
C ASP A 258 6.83 -3.89 -21.53
N LEU A 259 8.07 -4.11 -21.98
CA LEU A 259 9.20 -4.36 -21.09
C LEU A 259 9.52 -3.17 -20.19
N VAL A 260 9.45 -1.93 -20.71
CA VAL A 260 9.70 -0.71 -19.91
C VAL A 260 8.65 -0.57 -18.80
N VAL A 261 7.37 -0.76 -19.14
CA VAL A 261 6.29 -0.68 -18.14
C VAL A 261 6.41 -1.82 -17.15
N ALA A 262 6.72 -3.05 -17.59
CA ALA A 262 6.95 -4.19 -16.72
C ALA A 262 8.07 -3.93 -15.70
N PHE A 263 9.22 -3.41 -16.13
CA PHE A 263 10.31 -3.05 -15.23
C PHE A 263 9.92 -1.97 -14.22
N ALA A 264 9.18 -0.95 -14.67
CA ALA A 264 8.73 0.12 -13.78
C ALA A 264 7.75 -0.40 -12.70
N ILE A 265 6.70 -1.15 -13.10
CA ILE A 265 5.70 -1.70 -12.17
C ILE A 265 6.35 -2.73 -11.23
N ALA A 266 7.11 -3.71 -11.76
CA ALA A 266 7.76 -4.73 -10.94
C ALA A 266 8.79 -4.12 -9.97
N GLY A 267 9.50 -3.07 -10.38
CA GLY A 267 10.42 -2.34 -9.52
C GLY A 267 9.71 -1.64 -8.36
N LEU A 268 8.59 -0.96 -8.62
CA LEU A 268 7.76 -0.33 -7.59
C LEU A 268 7.16 -1.38 -6.64
N PHE A 269 6.69 -2.49 -7.18
CA PHE A 269 6.15 -3.61 -6.42
C PHE A 269 7.20 -4.23 -5.48
N LEU A 270 8.42 -4.48 -5.96
CA LEU A 270 9.52 -4.97 -5.14
C LEU A 270 9.94 -3.99 -4.06
N HIS A 271 9.91 -2.68 -4.36
CA HIS A 271 10.15 -1.66 -3.34
C HIS A 271 9.12 -1.72 -2.21
N SER A 272 7.83 -1.89 -2.56
CA SER A 272 6.75 -2.06 -1.59
C SER A 272 6.91 -3.34 -0.76
N ALA A 273 7.19 -4.47 -1.40
CA ALA A 273 7.44 -5.75 -0.72
C ALA A 273 8.64 -5.67 0.26
N TRP A 274 9.72 -5.01 -0.15
CA TRP A 274 10.87 -4.74 0.71
C TRP A 274 10.51 -3.88 1.92
N SER A 275 9.70 -2.83 1.73
CA SER A 275 9.23 -1.99 2.84
C SER A 275 8.44 -2.80 3.86
N ILE A 276 7.51 -3.66 3.40
CA ILE A 276 6.74 -4.55 4.29
C ILE A 276 7.68 -5.44 5.12
N VAL A 277 8.69 -6.06 4.49
CA VAL A 277 9.66 -6.92 5.19
C VAL A 277 10.48 -6.13 6.21
N ARG A 278 10.94 -4.93 5.83
CA ARG A 278 11.72 -4.04 6.71
C ARG A 278 10.91 -3.64 7.94
N ASP A 279 9.66 -3.23 7.73
CA ASP A 279 8.78 -2.74 8.79
C ASP A 279 8.39 -3.88 9.72
N ALA A 280 8.02 -5.05 9.18
CA ALA A 280 7.74 -6.24 9.96
C ALA A 280 8.93 -6.70 10.81
N ARG A 281 10.17 -6.60 10.29
CA ARG A 281 11.39 -6.90 11.06
C ARG A 281 11.60 -5.91 12.22
N ALA A 282 11.29 -4.65 11.99
CA ALA A 282 11.42 -3.64 13.05
C ALA A 282 10.37 -3.87 14.14
N ASP A 283 9.12 -4.18 13.77
CA ASP A 283 8.05 -4.47 14.72
C ASP A 283 8.34 -5.72 15.56
N LEU A 284 8.97 -6.76 14.95
CA LEU A 284 9.41 -7.97 15.68
C LEU A 284 10.56 -7.72 16.67
N ARG A 285 11.30 -6.63 16.54
CA ARG A 285 12.36 -6.26 17.50
C ARG A 285 11.83 -5.49 18.70
N GLU A 286 10.64 -4.93 18.58
CA GLU A 286 9.96 -4.14 19.60
C GLU A 286 8.96 -4.98 20.43
N THR A 287 8.71 -6.25 20.04
CA THR A 287 7.85 -7.23 20.73
C THR A 287 8.68 -8.25 21.50
#